data_cafbbe4f67e332dd181e0b72e45d07bc
#
_entry.id   cafbbe4f67e332dd181e0b72e45d07bc
#
_cell.length_a   1.000
_cell.length_b   1.000
_cell.length_c   1.000
_cell.angle_alpha   90.00
_cell.angle_beta   90.00
_cell.angle_gamma   90.00
#
_symmetry.space_group_name_H-M   'P 1'
#
loop_
_entity.id
_entity.type
_entity.pdbx_description
1 polymer ?
#
loop_
_entity_poly.entity_id
_entity_poly.type
_entity_poly.pdbx_seq_one_letter_code
_entity_poly.pdbx_strand_id
1 'polypeptide(L)'
;MKRILIFISILFFLYIAFEVKNNYYVIPDESIRFRVIANSNSTKDQYIKKRVKEALEKVFYEELKVSNTIDDSRNIIQNNMNNYKKTIKETLEKLNVDMDYEVSFGLNYFPEKEYKGVVYKEGEYESLVITLGNGEGENFWCVLFPPICTLEVEEDDDISYRFLIKDLFDKYILNK
;
A
#
# COMPACT_ATOMS: atom_id res chain seq x y z
N MET A 1 8.53 -29.34 43.03
CA MET A 1 7.82 -28.06 42.79
C MET A 1 8.58 -27.09 41.90
N LYS A 2 9.82 -26.66 42.20
CA LYS A 2 10.59 -25.70 41.37
C LYS A 2 10.74 -26.12 39.90
N ARG A 3 11.02 -27.39 39.60
CA ARG A 3 11.17 -27.90 38.22
C ARG A 3 9.86 -27.85 37.42
N ILE A 4 8.71 -28.07 38.07
CA ILE A 4 7.38 -27.99 37.43
C ILE A 4 7.04 -26.55 37.12
N LEU A 5 7.35 -25.60 38.02
CA LEU A 5 7.14 -24.16 37.76
C LEU A 5 7.99 -23.64 36.59
N ILE A 6 9.24 -24.08 36.47
CA ILE A 6 10.11 -23.76 35.36
C ILE A 6 9.52 -24.31 34.04
N PHE A 7 9.04 -25.55 34.04
CA PHE A 7 8.44 -26.17 32.86
C PHE A 7 7.17 -25.42 32.39
N ILE A 8 6.30 -25.05 33.34
CA ILE A 8 5.09 -24.25 33.06
C ILE A 8 5.46 -22.87 32.51
N SER A 9 6.49 -22.22 33.07
CA SER A 9 6.98 -20.93 32.58
C SER A 9 7.49 -21.04 31.15
N ILE A 10 8.24 -22.07 30.79
CA ILE A 10 8.73 -22.27 29.41
C ILE A 10 7.56 -22.51 28.46
N LEU A 11 6.59 -23.34 28.83
CA LEU A 11 5.40 -23.56 27.99
C LEU A 11 4.59 -22.28 27.79
N PHE A 12 4.46 -21.45 28.82
CA PHE A 12 3.78 -20.17 28.74
C PHE A 12 4.50 -19.19 27.80
N PHE A 13 5.84 -19.12 27.89
CA PHE A 13 6.63 -18.30 26.96
C PHE A 13 6.56 -18.81 25.51
N LEU A 14 6.59 -20.13 25.31
CA LEU A 14 6.41 -20.75 24.00
C LEU A 14 5.01 -20.48 23.42
N TYR A 15 3.98 -20.53 24.27
CA TYR A 15 2.61 -20.18 23.89
C TYR A 15 2.49 -18.71 23.46
N ILE A 16 3.03 -17.78 24.26
CA ILE A 16 3.04 -16.35 23.90
C ILE A 16 3.83 -16.12 22.60
N ALA A 17 5.00 -16.73 22.45
CA ALA A 17 5.80 -16.60 21.25
C ALA A 17 5.07 -17.15 20.00
N PHE A 18 4.29 -18.21 20.15
CA PHE A 18 3.46 -18.78 19.10
C PHE A 18 2.28 -17.86 18.73
N GLU A 19 1.58 -17.32 19.72
CA GLU A 19 0.48 -16.35 19.52
C GLU A 19 0.98 -15.06 18.84
N VAL A 20 2.11 -14.50 19.27
CA VAL A 20 2.69 -13.29 18.67
C VAL A 20 3.10 -13.54 17.22
N LYS A 21 3.58 -14.74 16.89
CA LYS A 21 4.00 -15.09 15.53
C LYS A 21 2.83 -15.26 14.54
N ASN A 22 1.64 -15.62 15.05
CA ASN A 22 0.48 -15.93 14.19
C ASN A 22 -0.53 -14.77 14.03
N ASN A 23 -0.28 -13.62 14.63
CA ASN A 23 -1.15 -12.45 14.50
C ASN A 23 -0.79 -11.62 13.26
N TYR A 24 -1.03 -12.18 12.07
CA TYR A 24 -1.01 -11.41 10.83
C TYR A 24 -2.32 -10.64 10.70
N TYR A 25 -2.20 -9.34 10.43
CA TYR A 25 -3.35 -8.56 10.02
C TYR A 25 -3.60 -8.76 8.51
N VAL A 26 -4.81 -9.13 8.14
CA VAL A 26 -5.19 -9.35 6.74
C VAL A 26 -5.97 -8.15 6.25
N ILE A 27 -5.52 -7.52 5.16
CA ILE A 27 -6.23 -6.42 4.52
C ILE A 27 -7.57 -6.93 3.98
N PRO A 28 -8.71 -6.30 4.36
CA PRO A 28 -10.02 -6.63 3.81
C PRO A 28 -10.09 -6.46 2.29
N ASP A 29 -11.02 -7.20 1.67
CA ASP A 29 -11.23 -7.15 0.23
C ASP A 29 -11.82 -5.80 -0.22
N GLU A 30 -12.56 -5.11 0.66
CA GLU A 30 -13.08 -3.75 0.44
C GLU A 30 -11.96 -2.70 0.51
N SER A 31 -11.09 -2.65 -0.50
CA SER A 31 -10.00 -1.70 -0.58
C SER A 31 -9.78 -1.22 -2.02
N ILE A 32 -9.33 0.03 -2.19
CA ILE A 32 -8.81 0.52 -3.46
C ILE A 32 -7.30 0.48 -3.41
N ARG A 33 -6.69 -0.26 -4.32
CA ARG A 33 -5.25 -0.46 -4.35
C ARG A 33 -4.53 0.51 -5.29
N PHE A 34 -3.22 0.62 -5.12
CA PHE A 34 -2.35 1.44 -5.94
C PHE A 34 -1.11 0.66 -6.36
N ARG A 35 -0.74 0.81 -7.63
CA ARG A 35 0.42 0.13 -8.19
C ARG A 35 1.17 1.04 -9.13
N VAL A 36 2.49 1.10 -9.00
CA VAL A 36 3.38 1.73 -9.98
C VAL A 36 4.36 0.69 -10.50
N ILE A 37 4.36 0.49 -11.82
CA ILE A 37 5.21 -0.47 -12.52
C ILE A 37 6.35 0.32 -13.16
N ALA A 38 7.59 -0.04 -12.89
CA ALA A 38 8.75 0.58 -13.52
C ALA A 38 8.94 0.07 -14.97
N ASN A 39 9.58 0.88 -15.81
CA ASN A 39 9.96 0.47 -17.16
C ASN A 39 10.86 -0.78 -17.13
N SER A 40 11.88 -0.81 -16.24
CA SER A 40 12.78 -1.94 -16.05
C SER A 40 13.33 -1.99 -14.62
N ASN A 41 14.19 -2.99 -14.33
CA ASN A 41 14.88 -3.10 -13.05
C ASN A 41 16.20 -2.31 -13.00
N SER A 42 16.50 -1.47 -13.99
CA SER A 42 17.65 -0.60 -13.93
C SER A 42 17.53 0.38 -12.75
N THR A 43 18.66 0.76 -12.15
CA THR A 43 18.70 1.75 -11.06
C THR A 43 18.02 3.06 -11.46
N LYS A 44 18.19 3.47 -12.73
CA LYS A 44 17.57 4.67 -13.28
C LYS A 44 16.04 4.55 -13.29
N ASP A 45 15.49 3.44 -13.80
CA ASP A 45 14.04 3.27 -13.91
C ASP A 45 13.37 3.06 -12.55
N GLN A 46 14.05 2.39 -11.63
CA GLN A 46 13.58 2.28 -10.25
C GLN A 46 13.58 3.65 -9.53
N TYR A 47 14.57 4.49 -9.80
CA TYR A 47 14.60 5.88 -9.29
C TYR A 47 13.45 6.71 -9.89
N ILE A 48 13.19 6.62 -11.20
CA ILE A 48 12.06 7.30 -11.86
C ILE A 48 10.74 6.87 -11.23
N LYS A 49 10.51 5.56 -11.07
CA LYS A 49 9.34 5.01 -10.37
C LYS A 49 9.17 5.62 -8.98
N LYS A 50 10.25 5.67 -8.19
CA LYS A 50 10.24 6.26 -6.86
C LYS A 50 9.80 7.73 -6.89
N ARG A 51 10.33 8.53 -7.81
CA ARG A 51 9.99 9.96 -7.94
C ARG A 51 8.55 10.19 -8.37
N VAL A 52 8.04 9.38 -9.32
CA VAL A 52 6.63 9.41 -9.74
C VAL A 52 5.70 9.03 -8.60
N LYS A 53 6.02 7.94 -7.88
CA LYS A 53 5.30 7.52 -6.69
C LYS A 53 5.20 8.66 -5.65
N GLU A 54 6.33 9.25 -5.25
CA GLU A 54 6.38 10.33 -4.25
C GLU A 54 5.58 11.57 -4.67
N ALA A 55 5.56 11.90 -5.95
CA ALA A 55 4.77 13.01 -6.47
C ALA A 55 3.26 12.72 -6.38
N LEU A 56 2.85 11.49 -6.71
CA LEU A 56 1.45 11.07 -6.63
C LEU A 56 0.96 10.92 -5.19
N GLU A 57 1.78 10.42 -4.27
CA GLU A 57 1.42 10.31 -2.85
C GLU A 57 1.04 11.65 -2.23
N LYS A 58 1.74 12.73 -2.61
CA LYS A 58 1.39 14.09 -2.17
C LYS A 58 0.01 14.53 -2.68
N VAL A 59 -0.32 14.18 -3.93
CA VAL A 59 -1.63 14.47 -4.52
C VAL A 59 -2.71 13.66 -3.82
N PHE A 60 -2.49 12.36 -3.61
CA PHE A 60 -3.44 11.49 -2.91
C PHE A 60 -3.70 11.95 -1.47
N TYR A 61 -2.66 12.36 -0.75
CA TYR A 61 -2.82 12.89 0.61
C TYR A 61 -3.80 14.06 0.63
N GLU A 62 -3.64 15.03 -0.28
CA GLU A 62 -4.52 16.20 -0.33
C GLU A 62 -5.94 15.86 -0.79
N GLU A 63 -6.10 14.95 -1.74
CA GLU A 63 -7.39 14.63 -2.33
C GLU A 63 -8.19 13.63 -1.49
N LEU A 64 -7.53 12.60 -0.90
CA LEU A 64 -8.22 11.52 -0.19
C LEU A 64 -8.41 11.77 1.31
N LYS A 65 -7.76 12.77 1.89
CA LYS A 65 -7.91 13.10 3.32
C LYS A 65 -9.35 13.44 3.73
N VAL A 66 -10.19 13.84 2.77
CA VAL A 66 -11.61 14.19 3.01
C VAL A 66 -12.56 13.03 2.75
N SER A 67 -12.07 11.91 2.19
CA SER A 67 -12.92 10.76 1.91
C SER A 67 -13.14 9.92 3.15
N ASN A 68 -14.38 9.52 3.38
CA ASN A 68 -14.77 8.69 4.52
C ASN A 68 -15.27 7.30 4.10
N THR A 69 -15.56 7.12 2.83
CA THR A 69 -16.08 5.85 2.28
C THR A 69 -15.28 5.44 1.04
N ILE A 70 -15.37 4.16 0.70
CA ILE A 70 -14.75 3.64 -0.53
C ILE A 70 -15.36 4.32 -1.78
N ASP A 71 -16.67 4.62 -1.74
CA ASP A 71 -17.36 5.27 -2.86
C ASP A 71 -16.89 6.72 -3.03
N ASP A 72 -16.67 7.46 -1.94
CA ASP A 72 -16.08 8.80 -2.00
C ASP A 72 -14.69 8.73 -2.63
N SER A 73 -13.85 7.82 -2.17
CA SER A 73 -12.49 7.64 -2.70
C SER A 73 -12.51 7.27 -4.18
N ARG A 74 -13.40 6.35 -4.60
CA ARG A 74 -13.58 5.97 -5.99
C ARG A 74 -13.92 7.18 -6.87
N ASN A 75 -14.90 7.96 -6.44
CA ASN A 75 -15.34 9.14 -7.16
C ASN A 75 -14.22 10.19 -7.26
N ILE A 76 -13.49 10.43 -6.16
CA ILE A 76 -12.35 11.35 -6.16
C ILE A 76 -11.29 10.87 -7.15
N ILE A 77 -10.89 9.60 -7.10
CA ILE A 77 -9.86 9.04 -7.99
C ILE A 77 -10.28 9.16 -9.45
N GLN A 78 -11.51 8.77 -9.79
CA GLN A 78 -12.00 8.82 -11.17
C GLN A 78 -12.05 10.25 -11.72
N ASN A 79 -12.49 11.21 -10.91
CA ASN A 79 -12.57 12.61 -11.31
C ASN A 79 -11.19 13.28 -11.47
N ASN A 80 -10.16 12.76 -10.80
CA ASN A 80 -8.81 13.34 -10.78
C ASN A 80 -7.81 12.62 -11.71
N MET A 81 -8.24 11.68 -12.56
CA MET A 81 -7.35 10.94 -13.48
C MET A 81 -6.47 11.86 -14.33
N ASN A 82 -7.01 13.00 -14.80
CA ASN A 82 -6.24 13.97 -15.57
C ASN A 82 -5.17 14.68 -14.73
N ASN A 83 -5.42 14.91 -13.44
CA ASN A 83 -4.46 15.48 -12.52
C ASN A 83 -3.29 14.51 -12.28
N TYR A 84 -3.58 13.22 -12.14
CA TYR A 84 -2.52 12.19 -12.00
C TYR A 84 -1.64 12.11 -13.25
N LYS A 85 -2.24 12.09 -14.44
CA LYS A 85 -1.49 12.14 -15.71
C LYS A 85 -0.60 13.37 -15.79
N LYS A 86 -1.13 14.55 -15.44
CA LYS A 86 -0.36 15.80 -15.40
C LYS A 86 0.81 15.72 -14.41
N THR A 87 0.58 15.22 -13.21
CA THR A 87 1.61 15.07 -12.17
C THR A 87 2.74 14.14 -12.62
N ILE A 88 2.41 13.04 -13.29
CA ILE A 88 3.41 12.11 -13.84
C ILE A 88 4.24 12.81 -14.91
N LYS A 89 3.57 13.47 -15.89
CA LYS A 89 4.23 14.20 -16.97
C LYS A 89 5.21 15.24 -16.43
N GLU A 90 4.74 16.11 -15.53
CA GLU A 90 5.59 17.15 -14.92
C GLU A 90 6.78 16.54 -14.14
N THR A 91 6.59 15.37 -13.53
CA THR A 91 7.67 14.67 -12.82
C THR A 91 8.72 14.14 -13.78
N LEU A 92 8.29 13.53 -14.89
CA LEU A 92 9.20 13.05 -15.94
C LEU A 92 9.97 14.20 -16.60
N GLU A 93 9.28 15.31 -16.89
CA GLU A 93 9.89 16.53 -17.45
C GLU A 93 10.96 17.11 -16.51
N LYS A 94 10.68 17.20 -15.19
CA LYS A 94 11.66 17.66 -14.18
C LYS A 94 12.89 16.75 -14.08
N LEU A 95 12.75 15.47 -14.38
CA LEU A 95 13.83 14.50 -14.41
C LEU A 95 14.58 14.47 -15.76
N ASN A 96 14.14 15.27 -16.77
CA ASN A 96 14.61 15.23 -18.14
C ASN A 96 14.51 13.81 -18.73
N VAL A 97 13.38 13.14 -18.52
CA VAL A 97 13.09 11.80 -19.01
C VAL A 97 11.95 11.86 -20.00
N ASP A 98 12.22 11.41 -21.22
CA ASP A 98 11.22 11.16 -22.26
C ASP A 98 10.83 9.67 -22.16
N MET A 99 9.66 9.41 -21.60
CA MET A 99 9.15 8.06 -21.33
C MET A 99 7.62 8.06 -21.42
N ASP A 100 7.09 7.12 -22.19
CA ASP A 100 5.66 6.88 -22.23
C ASP A 100 5.15 6.34 -20.88
N TYR A 101 3.89 6.61 -20.59
CA TYR A 101 3.24 6.08 -19.40
C TYR A 101 1.74 5.88 -19.64
N GLU A 102 1.18 4.92 -18.94
CA GLU A 102 -0.24 4.65 -18.90
C GLU A 102 -0.79 4.82 -17.48
N VAL A 103 -2.01 5.36 -17.39
CA VAL A 103 -2.75 5.49 -16.12
C VAL A 103 -4.12 4.87 -16.32
N SER A 104 -4.39 3.81 -15.58
CA SER A 104 -5.67 3.10 -15.63
C SER A 104 -6.28 2.97 -14.24
N PHE A 105 -7.63 2.98 -14.17
CA PHE A 105 -8.39 2.71 -12.96
C PHE A 105 -9.47 1.68 -13.25
N GLY A 106 -9.51 0.60 -12.48
CA GLY A 106 -10.42 -0.52 -12.67
C GLY A 106 -9.99 -1.76 -11.91
N LEU A 107 -10.59 -2.91 -12.24
CA LEU A 107 -10.22 -4.19 -11.65
C LEU A 107 -8.90 -4.69 -12.23
N ASN A 108 -7.96 -5.01 -11.35
CA ASN A 108 -6.65 -5.54 -11.70
C ASN A 108 -6.25 -6.65 -10.73
N TYR A 109 -5.53 -7.66 -11.24
CA TYR A 109 -4.99 -8.73 -10.42
C TYR A 109 -3.80 -8.26 -9.57
N PHE A 110 -3.83 -8.60 -8.29
CA PHE A 110 -2.75 -8.39 -7.32
C PHE A 110 -2.34 -9.73 -6.73
N PRO A 111 -1.04 -10.08 -6.77
CA PRO A 111 -0.52 -11.26 -6.09
C PRO A 111 -0.53 -11.08 -4.58
N GLU A 112 -0.49 -12.19 -3.84
CA GLU A 112 -0.31 -12.14 -2.40
C GLU A 112 1.03 -11.48 -2.04
N LYS A 113 1.00 -10.60 -1.06
CA LYS A 113 2.17 -9.92 -0.49
C LYS A 113 2.05 -9.84 1.01
N GLU A 114 3.18 -10.03 1.68
CA GLU A 114 3.32 -9.73 3.09
C GLU A 114 4.28 -8.54 3.25
N TYR A 115 3.86 -7.57 4.04
CA TYR A 115 4.68 -6.41 4.37
C TYR A 115 4.45 -6.00 5.81
N LYS A 116 5.53 -5.99 6.61
CA LYS A 116 5.50 -5.60 8.04
C LYS A 116 4.42 -6.35 8.85
N GLY A 117 4.23 -7.64 8.59
CA GLY A 117 3.25 -8.49 9.27
C GLY A 117 1.79 -8.21 8.88
N VAL A 118 1.57 -7.49 7.78
CA VAL A 118 0.28 -7.29 7.14
C VAL A 118 0.22 -8.12 5.87
N VAL A 119 -0.81 -8.96 5.74
CA VAL A 119 -1.03 -9.81 4.55
C VAL A 119 -2.00 -9.12 3.60
N TYR A 120 -1.54 -8.90 2.38
CA TYR A 120 -2.32 -8.43 1.25
C TYR A 120 -2.66 -9.66 0.39
N LYS A 121 -3.88 -10.17 0.51
CA LYS A 121 -4.32 -11.35 -0.23
C LYS A 121 -4.22 -11.15 -1.74
N GLU A 122 -3.98 -12.24 -2.46
CA GLU A 122 -4.13 -12.25 -3.92
C GLU A 122 -5.61 -12.10 -4.31
N GLY A 123 -5.84 -11.53 -5.49
CA GLY A 123 -7.19 -11.35 -6.04
C GLY A 123 -7.29 -10.23 -7.04
N GLU A 124 -8.51 -10.01 -7.53
CA GLU A 124 -8.84 -8.85 -8.35
C GLU A 124 -9.35 -7.74 -7.45
N TYR A 125 -8.71 -6.57 -7.54
CA TYR A 125 -9.04 -5.41 -6.74
C TYR A 125 -9.23 -4.18 -7.61
N GLU A 126 -10.18 -3.34 -7.21
CA GLU A 126 -10.27 -2.00 -7.77
C GLU A 126 -8.97 -1.24 -7.46
N SER A 127 -8.35 -0.67 -8.48
CA SER A 127 -7.02 -0.10 -8.31
C SER A 127 -6.68 0.94 -9.35
N LEU A 128 -5.86 1.91 -8.92
CA LEU A 128 -5.15 2.85 -9.78
C LEU A 128 -3.79 2.24 -10.14
N VAL A 129 -3.56 2.01 -11.42
CA VAL A 129 -2.32 1.42 -11.93
C VAL A 129 -1.62 2.43 -12.84
N ILE A 130 -0.35 2.66 -12.55
CA ILE A 130 0.56 3.47 -13.36
C ILE A 130 1.59 2.54 -13.98
N THR A 131 1.68 2.52 -15.29
CA THR A 131 2.72 1.78 -16.00
C THR A 131 3.69 2.78 -16.64
N LEU A 132 4.97 2.69 -16.32
CA LEU A 132 6.02 3.52 -16.87
C LEU A 132 6.78 2.76 -17.96
N GLY A 133 6.86 3.33 -19.16
CA GLY A 133 7.49 2.70 -20.32
C GLY A 133 6.87 1.33 -20.62
N ASN A 134 7.70 0.29 -20.76
CA ASN A 134 7.26 -1.07 -21.08
C ASN A 134 6.62 -1.82 -19.89
N GLY A 135 6.77 -1.31 -18.66
CA GLY A 135 6.20 -1.99 -17.48
C GLY A 135 6.84 -3.33 -17.12
N GLU A 136 8.12 -3.53 -17.44
CA GLU A 136 8.84 -4.79 -17.22
C GLU A 136 9.62 -4.82 -15.89
N GLY A 137 9.59 -3.72 -15.14
CA GLY A 137 10.34 -3.61 -13.88
C GLY A 137 9.51 -3.96 -12.65
N GLU A 138 10.20 -3.98 -11.52
CA GLU A 138 9.58 -4.21 -10.21
C GLU A 138 8.53 -3.16 -9.87
N ASN A 139 7.47 -3.62 -9.21
CA ASN A 139 6.32 -2.83 -8.86
C ASN A 139 6.46 -2.23 -7.46
N PHE A 140 5.88 -1.03 -7.28
CA PHE A 140 5.46 -0.52 -6.00
C PHE A 140 3.98 -0.86 -5.77
N TRP A 141 3.63 -1.24 -4.55
CA TRP A 141 2.28 -1.64 -4.15
C TRP A 141 1.83 -0.87 -2.92
N CYS A 142 0.59 -0.38 -2.93
CA CYS A 142 0.02 0.28 -1.78
C CYS A 142 -1.52 0.24 -1.81
N VAL A 143 -2.18 0.89 -0.83
CA VAL A 143 -3.64 0.99 -0.70
C VAL A 143 -4.02 2.46 -0.59
N LEU A 144 -4.95 2.92 -1.47
CA LEU A 144 -5.49 4.29 -1.47
C LEU A 144 -6.71 4.43 -0.55
N PHE A 145 -7.49 3.36 -0.42
CA PHE A 145 -8.59 3.31 0.56
C PHE A 145 -8.57 1.97 1.31
N PRO A 146 -8.52 1.99 2.66
CA PRO A 146 -8.20 3.16 3.48
C PRO A 146 -6.86 3.81 3.11
N PRO A 147 -6.64 5.11 3.42
CA PRO A 147 -5.52 5.89 2.88
C PRO A 147 -4.16 5.54 3.50
N ILE A 148 -3.70 4.31 3.30
CA ILE A 148 -2.42 3.78 3.83
C ILE A 148 -1.21 4.44 3.16
N CYS A 149 -1.30 4.70 1.84
CA CYS A 149 -0.20 5.30 1.08
C CYS A 149 0.20 6.71 1.54
N THR A 150 -0.65 7.36 2.30
CA THR A 150 -0.46 8.74 2.74
C THR A 150 0.00 8.83 4.19
N LEU A 151 0.20 7.69 4.85
CA LEU A 151 0.66 7.66 6.23
C LEU A 151 2.17 7.84 6.29
N GLU A 152 2.60 8.81 7.08
CA GLU A 152 3.99 8.91 7.51
C GLU A 152 4.22 7.89 8.63
N VAL A 153 4.73 6.72 8.28
CA VAL A 153 5.14 5.69 9.25
C VAL A 153 6.65 5.66 9.31
N GLU A 154 7.21 5.82 10.50
CA GLU A 154 8.64 5.60 10.71
C GLU A 154 9.00 4.17 10.28
N GLU A 155 10.04 4.04 9.44
CA GLU A 155 10.34 2.80 8.70
C GLU A 155 10.70 1.59 9.59
N ASP A 156 10.96 1.79 10.89
CA ASP A 156 11.56 0.77 11.77
C ASP A 156 10.61 0.07 12.75
N ASP A 157 9.30 0.37 12.78
CA ASP A 157 8.38 -0.23 13.75
C ASP A 157 7.21 -1.00 13.11
N ASP A 158 7.43 -2.31 12.91
CA ASP A 158 6.42 -3.24 12.38
C ASP A 158 5.17 -3.36 13.28
N ILE A 159 5.31 -3.14 14.58
CA ILE A 159 4.20 -3.25 15.54
C ILE A 159 3.30 -2.03 15.41
N SER A 160 3.87 -0.83 15.41
CA SER A 160 3.13 0.42 15.21
C SER A 160 2.43 0.46 13.86
N TYR A 161 3.10 -0.03 12.78
CA TYR A 161 2.49 -0.15 11.47
C TYR A 161 1.23 -1.01 11.47
N ARG A 162 1.27 -2.21 12.09
CA ARG A 162 0.11 -3.12 12.18
C ARG A 162 -1.06 -2.53 12.96
N PHE A 163 -0.79 -1.86 14.09
CA PHE A 163 -1.83 -1.19 14.87
C PHE A 163 -2.47 -0.05 14.09
N LEU A 164 -1.67 0.76 13.41
CA LEU A 164 -2.15 1.86 12.57
C LEU A 164 -3.05 1.34 11.43
N ILE A 165 -2.65 0.28 10.74
CA ILE A 165 -3.44 -0.35 9.69
C ILE A 165 -4.76 -0.88 10.26
N LYS A 166 -4.73 -1.55 11.42
CA LYS A 166 -5.93 -2.03 12.09
C LYS A 166 -6.88 -0.88 12.43
N ASP A 167 -6.39 0.17 13.07
CA ASP A 167 -7.20 1.33 13.47
C ASP A 167 -7.84 2.01 12.24
N LEU A 168 -7.12 2.09 11.13
CA LEU A 168 -7.66 2.61 9.88
C LEU A 168 -8.82 1.76 9.35
N PHE A 169 -8.64 0.44 9.28
CA PHE A 169 -9.71 -0.44 8.82
C PHE A 169 -10.89 -0.45 9.77
N ASP A 170 -10.66 -0.46 11.07
CA ASP A 170 -11.72 -0.36 12.07
C ASP A 170 -12.51 0.94 11.89
N LYS A 171 -11.83 2.05 11.63
CA LYS A 171 -12.46 3.35 11.40
C LYS A 171 -13.27 3.41 10.10
N TYR A 172 -12.73 2.92 8.98
CA TYR A 172 -13.29 3.15 7.65
C TYR A 172 -14.20 2.01 7.16
N ILE A 173 -14.04 0.79 7.68
CA ILE A 173 -14.75 -0.39 7.20
C ILE A 173 -15.69 -0.98 8.25
N LEU A 174 -15.26 -1.13 9.51
CA LEU A 174 -16.06 -1.79 10.55
C LEU A 174 -17.03 -0.86 11.30
N ASN A 175 -16.83 0.46 11.30
CA ASN A 175 -17.71 1.43 11.93
C ASN A 175 -18.80 1.97 10.97
N LYS A 176 -19.31 1.13 10.08
CA LYS A 176 -20.49 1.42 9.27
C LYS A 176 -21.77 1.08 9.99
#